data_88f6e8f5e48cc8012fd47cdfd2c669aa
#
_entry.id   88f6e8f5e48cc8012fd47cdfd2c669aa
#
_cell.length_a   1.000
_cell.length_b   1.000
_cell.length_c   1.000
_cell.angle_alpha   90.00
_cell.angle_beta   90.00
_cell.angle_gamma   90.00
#
_symmetry.space_group_name_H-M   'P 1'
#
loop_
_entity.id
_entity.type
_entity.pdbx_description
1 polymer ?
#
loop_
_entity_poly.entity_id
_entity_poly.type
_entity_poly.pdbx_seq_one_letter_code
_entity_poly.pdbx_strand_id
1 'polypeptide(L)'
;SERGVIREEWRRGNDARSRMARKSAEVEYDGSKYARRDVIGDMEIVNSFGRQTLIDFYHKWYRPDLQAVIVVGDVDVDEMERKIRDVMSSIPKAENPARKEVYDIPQRDKPRYGLVTDPETKAVAVKLIFYQPYPSEEERATVGAVRDELARKVFLEMARARLAEAEKRPDARYK
;
A
#
# COMPACT_ATOMS: atom_id res chain seq x y z
N SER A 1 -0.01 -23.18 -15.16
CA SER A 1 -1.13 -22.40 -14.58
C SER A 1 -0.55 -21.21 -13.85
N GLU A 2 -1.19 -20.05 -13.93
CA GLU A 2 -0.75 -18.79 -13.29
C GLU A 2 -0.54 -18.89 -11.78
N ARG A 3 -1.22 -19.81 -11.12
CA ARG A 3 -0.96 -20.11 -9.69
C ARG A 3 0.48 -20.57 -9.44
N GLY A 4 1.09 -21.27 -10.39
CA GLY A 4 2.50 -21.65 -10.31
C GLY A 4 3.43 -20.45 -10.33
N VAL A 5 3.10 -19.45 -11.15
CA VAL A 5 3.84 -18.18 -11.23
C VAL A 5 3.77 -17.41 -9.90
N ILE A 6 2.57 -17.26 -9.34
CA ILE A 6 2.38 -16.59 -8.05
C ILE A 6 3.15 -17.29 -6.92
N ARG A 7 3.13 -18.63 -6.88
CA ARG A 7 3.90 -19.38 -5.87
C ARG A 7 5.41 -19.19 -6.00
N GLU A 8 5.92 -19.14 -7.24
CA GLU A 8 7.35 -18.89 -7.47
C GLU A 8 7.73 -17.44 -7.10
N GLU A 9 6.87 -16.48 -7.36
CA GLU A 9 7.08 -15.10 -6.93
C GLU A 9 7.12 -15.00 -5.40
N TRP A 10 6.15 -15.62 -4.72
CA TRP A 10 6.13 -15.71 -3.27
C TRP A 10 7.39 -16.38 -2.71
N ARG A 11 7.80 -17.50 -3.30
CA ARG A 11 9.00 -18.23 -2.88
C ARG A 11 10.27 -17.38 -3.00
N ARG A 12 10.42 -16.65 -4.11
CA ARG A 12 11.56 -15.77 -4.34
C ARG A 12 11.57 -14.56 -3.39
N GLY A 13 10.38 -14.05 -3.07
CA GLY A 13 10.22 -12.94 -2.14
C GLY A 13 10.21 -13.33 -0.66
N ASN A 14 10.41 -14.61 -0.31
CA ASN A 14 10.33 -15.09 1.07
C ASN A 14 11.68 -15.12 1.78
N ASP A 15 12.44 -14.04 1.70
CA ASP A 15 13.69 -13.84 2.44
C ASP A 15 13.43 -13.38 3.90
N ALA A 16 14.49 -13.30 4.70
CA ALA A 16 14.42 -12.88 6.10
C ALA A 16 13.77 -11.50 6.27
N ARG A 17 14.11 -10.56 5.38
CA ARG A 17 13.56 -9.19 5.41
C ARG A 17 12.04 -9.21 5.20
N SER A 18 11.57 -9.94 4.22
CA SER A 18 10.15 -10.06 3.91
C SER A 18 9.37 -10.78 5.00
N ARG A 19 9.95 -11.83 5.60
CA ARG A 19 9.34 -12.53 6.75
C ARG A 19 9.21 -11.61 7.96
N MET A 20 10.26 -10.83 8.25
CA MET A 20 10.24 -9.84 9.32
C MET A 20 9.24 -8.71 9.04
N ALA A 21 9.15 -8.24 7.80
CA ALA A 21 8.18 -7.20 7.41
C ALA A 21 6.73 -7.67 7.63
N ARG A 22 6.40 -8.91 7.27
CA ARG A 22 5.06 -9.48 7.52
C ARG A 22 4.73 -9.56 9.01
N LYS A 23 5.68 -10.04 9.84
CA LYS A 23 5.50 -10.07 11.30
C LYS A 23 5.38 -8.66 11.90
N SER A 24 6.16 -7.71 11.39
CA SER A 24 6.06 -6.30 11.82
C SER A 24 4.70 -5.69 11.47
N ALA A 25 4.13 -6.04 10.32
CA ALA A 25 2.82 -5.56 9.89
C ALA A 25 1.70 -5.90 10.88
N GLU A 26 1.78 -7.04 11.57
CA GLU A 26 0.82 -7.44 12.59
C GLU A 26 0.83 -6.47 13.79
N VAL A 27 1.99 -5.92 14.13
CA VAL A 27 2.12 -4.92 15.19
C VAL A 27 1.79 -3.51 14.68
N GLU A 28 2.31 -3.17 13.51
CA GLU A 28 2.16 -1.83 12.91
C GLU A 28 0.69 -1.55 12.55
N TYR A 29 0.02 -2.50 11.93
CA TYR A 29 -1.35 -2.34 11.41
C TYR A 29 -2.41 -3.09 12.24
N ASP A 30 -2.11 -3.43 13.48
CA ASP A 30 -3.05 -4.12 14.35
C ASP A 30 -4.40 -3.40 14.46
N GLY A 31 -5.47 -4.17 14.39
CA GLY A 31 -6.83 -3.65 14.31
C GLY A 31 -7.27 -3.23 12.91
N SER A 32 -6.36 -3.19 11.93
CA SER A 32 -6.66 -2.95 10.51
C SER A 32 -6.54 -4.23 9.68
N LYS A 33 -7.25 -4.29 8.56
CA LYS A 33 -7.09 -5.38 7.58
C LYS A 33 -5.69 -5.39 6.95
N TYR A 34 -4.96 -4.29 6.94
CA TYR A 34 -3.58 -4.20 6.45
C TYR A 34 -2.61 -5.13 7.21
N ALA A 35 -2.89 -5.44 8.49
CA ALA A 35 -2.10 -6.37 9.28
C ALA A 35 -2.00 -7.79 8.67
N ARG A 36 -2.99 -8.18 7.85
CA ARG A 36 -3.14 -9.56 7.34
C ARG A 36 -3.28 -9.64 5.82
N ARG A 37 -3.13 -8.51 5.11
CA ARG A 37 -3.28 -8.46 3.66
C ARG A 37 -1.94 -8.13 3.01
N ASP A 38 -1.15 -9.16 2.79
CA ASP A 38 0.04 -9.04 1.95
C ASP A 38 -0.40 -8.91 0.48
N VAL A 39 0.33 -8.10 -0.29
CA VAL A 39 0.03 -7.84 -1.71
C VAL A 39 0.09 -9.12 -2.55
N ILE A 40 1.05 -10.01 -2.25
CA ILE A 40 1.17 -11.30 -2.95
C ILE A 40 0.02 -12.26 -2.61
N GLY A 41 -0.71 -11.98 -1.54
CA GLY A 41 -1.81 -12.80 -1.06
C GLY A 41 -1.40 -13.94 -0.14
N ASP A 42 -2.42 -14.67 0.31
CA ASP A 42 -2.27 -15.86 1.13
C ASP A 42 -2.15 -17.10 0.23
N MET A 43 -1.10 -17.90 0.45
CA MET A 43 -0.81 -19.07 -0.38
C MET A 43 -1.83 -20.20 -0.20
N GLU A 44 -2.48 -20.32 0.94
CA GLU A 44 -3.58 -21.27 1.13
C GLU A 44 -4.78 -20.87 0.26
N ILE A 45 -5.12 -19.59 0.25
CA ILE A 45 -6.17 -19.05 -0.60
C ILE A 45 -5.78 -19.19 -2.07
N VAL A 46 -4.56 -18.79 -2.45
CA VAL A 46 -4.06 -18.89 -3.84
C VAL A 46 -4.16 -20.33 -4.36
N ASN A 47 -3.88 -21.32 -3.53
CA ASN A 47 -3.94 -22.72 -3.91
C ASN A 47 -5.36 -23.30 -3.97
N SER A 48 -6.32 -22.75 -3.23
CA SER A 48 -7.63 -23.35 -3.01
C SER A 48 -8.81 -22.63 -3.67
N PHE A 49 -8.72 -21.31 -3.94
CA PHE A 49 -9.87 -20.58 -4.49
C PHE A 49 -10.35 -21.14 -5.84
N GLY A 50 -11.66 -21.16 -6.04
CA GLY A 50 -12.28 -21.61 -7.29
C GLY A 50 -12.23 -20.54 -8.39
N ARG A 51 -12.36 -20.97 -9.66
CA ARG A 51 -12.42 -20.06 -10.81
C ARG A 51 -13.54 -19.03 -10.66
N GLN A 52 -14.68 -19.42 -10.11
CA GLN A 52 -15.83 -18.52 -9.95
C GLN A 52 -15.50 -17.34 -9.03
N THR A 53 -14.75 -17.56 -7.95
CA THR A 53 -14.30 -16.48 -7.04
C THR A 53 -13.52 -15.39 -7.78
N LEU A 54 -12.66 -15.78 -8.73
CA LEU A 54 -11.91 -14.82 -9.54
C LEU A 54 -12.82 -14.06 -10.52
N ILE A 55 -13.76 -14.75 -11.14
CA ILE A 55 -14.75 -14.15 -12.07
C ILE A 55 -15.61 -13.15 -11.29
N ASP A 56 -16.12 -13.52 -10.13
CA ASP A 56 -16.95 -12.65 -9.29
C ASP A 56 -16.18 -11.41 -8.82
N PHE A 57 -14.91 -11.59 -8.46
CA PHE A 57 -14.03 -10.49 -8.10
C PHE A 57 -13.83 -9.53 -9.28
N TYR A 58 -13.57 -10.08 -10.48
CA TYR A 58 -13.40 -9.28 -11.68
C TYR A 58 -14.66 -8.45 -11.97
N HIS A 59 -15.84 -9.07 -12.04
CA HIS A 59 -17.09 -8.36 -12.29
C HIS A 59 -17.45 -7.36 -11.21
N LYS A 60 -17.05 -7.60 -9.98
CA LYS A 60 -17.30 -6.70 -8.85
C LYS A 60 -16.47 -5.43 -8.91
N TRP A 61 -15.20 -5.51 -9.36
CA TRP A 61 -14.25 -4.42 -9.19
C TRP A 61 -13.72 -3.81 -10.49
N TYR A 62 -13.74 -4.53 -11.61
CA TYR A 62 -13.30 -4.02 -12.91
C TYR A 62 -14.49 -3.41 -13.66
N ARG A 63 -14.91 -2.25 -13.20
CA ARG A 63 -16.10 -1.54 -13.70
C ARG A 63 -15.71 -0.15 -14.21
N PRO A 64 -16.45 0.40 -15.20
CA PRO A 64 -16.16 1.73 -15.76
C PRO A 64 -16.09 2.86 -14.73
N ASP A 65 -16.92 2.81 -13.68
CA ASP A 65 -16.96 3.82 -12.61
C ASP A 65 -15.73 3.80 -11.68
N LEU A 66 -14.88 2.76 -11.80
CA LEU A 66 -13.61 2.63 -11.07
C LEU A 66 -12.39 2.68 -12.01
N GLN A 67 -12.57 3.02 -13.28
CA GLN A 67 -11.52 3.05 -14.28
C GLN A 67 -11.29 4.47 -14.79
N ALA A 68 -10.05 4.77 -15.13
CA ALA A 68 -9.65 5.95 -15.87
C ALA A 68 -8.79 5.52 -17.06
N VAL A 69 -9.04 6.11 -18.22
CA VAL A 69 -8.23 5.91 -19.41
C VAL A 69 -7.35 7.13 -19.60
N ILE A 70 -6.04 6.90 -19.63
CA ILE A 70 -5.03 7.96 -19.85
C ILE A 70 -4.25 7.59 -21.10
N VAL A 71 -4.25 8.49 -22.09
CA VAL A 71 -3.48 8.33 -23.31
C VAL A 71 -2.47 9.46 -23.41
N VAL A 72 -1.20 9.10 -23.60
CA VAL A 72 -0.07 10.05 -23.72
C VAL A 72 0.73 9.71 -24.96
N GLY A 73 0.94 10.67 -25.83
CA GLY A 73 1.71 10.50 -27.06
C GLY A 73 1.39 11.56 -28.10
N ASP A 74 1.89 11.38 -29.29
CA ASP A 74 1.56 12.21 -30.46
C ASP A 74 0.23 11.71 -31.04
N VAL A 75 -0.88 12.25 -30.52
CA VAL A 75 -2.25 11.84 -30.87
C VAL A 75 -3.13 13.06 -31.09
N ASP A 76 -4.08 12.94 -32.02
CA ASP A 76 -5.19 13.87 -32.12
C ASP A 76 -6.13 13.64 -30.93
N VAL A 77 -6.34 14.68 -30.13
CA VAL A 77 -7.09 14.58 -28.86
C VAL A 77 -8.58 14.29 -29.13
N ASP A 78 -9.18 14.96 -30.11
CA ASP A 78 -10.60 14.81 -30.40
C ASP A 78 -10.90 13.45 -31.01
N GLU A 79 -10.02 12.96 -31.88
CA GLU A 79 -10.14 11.61 -32.43
C GLU A 79 -9.96 10.55 -31.35
N MET A 80 -9.00 10.73 -30.45
CA MET A 80 -8.76 9.78 -29.35
C MET A 80 -9.91 9.77 -28.36
N GLU A 81 -10.45 10.92 -27.97
CA GLU A 81 -11.62 11.00 -27.10
C GLU A 81 -12.81 10.26 -27.72
N ARG A 82 -13.08 10.45 -29.02
CA ARG A 82 -14.14 9.74 -29.72
C ARG A 82 -13.94 8.23 -29.67
N LYS A 83 -12.73 7.75 -29.96
CA LYS A 83 -12.40 6.32 -29.92
C LYS A 83 -12.59 5.74 -28.50
N ILE A 84 -12.16 6.47 -27.46
CA ILE A 84 -12.37 6.05 -26.07
C ILE A 84 -13.86 5.95 -25.77
N ARG A 85 -14.66 6.97 -26.13
CA ARG A 85 -16.11 6.95 -25.92
C ARG A 85 -16.77 5.77 -26.63
N ASP A 86 -16.42 5.52 -27.89
CA ASP A 86 -17.00 4.43 -28.67
C ASP A 86 -16.73 3.07 -28.03
N VAL A 87 -15.49 2.82 -27.59
CA VAL A 87 -15.11 1.56 -26.96
C VAL A 87 -15.74 1.43 -25.56
N MET A 88 -15.60 2.46 -24.72
CA MET A 88 -16.03 2.38 -23.31
C MET A 88 -17.56 2.41 -23.15
N SER A 89 -18.29 3.04 -24.10
CA SER A 89 -19.75 3.07 -24.06
C SER A 89 -20.41 1.70 -24.23
N SER A 90 -19.69 0.72 -24.79
CA SER A 90 -20.17 -0.65 -24.92
C SER A 90 -20.14 -1.44 -23.61
N ILE A 91 -19.41 -0.96 -22.59
CA ILE A 91 -19.28 -1.64 -21.31
C ILE A 91 -20.46 -1.25 -20.43
N PRO A 92 -21.27 -2.22 -19.96
CA PRO A 92 -22.45 -1.91 -19.16
C PRO A 92 -22.07 -1.32 -17.80
N LYS A 93 -22.87 -0.37 -17.32
CA LYS A 93 -22.74 0.14 -15.95
C LYS A 93 -23.18 -0.94 -14.97
N ALA A 94 -22.46 -1.05 -13.85
CA ALA A 94 -22.86 -1.96 -12.79
C ALA A 94 -24.16 -1.48 -12.12
N GLU A 95 -25.10 -2.40 -11.94
CA GLU A 95 -26.28 -2.18 -11.11
C GLU A 95 -25.88 -2.34 -9.63
N ASN A 96 -26.22 -1.36 -8.78
CA ASN A 96 -25.89 -1.38 -7.35
C ASN A 96 -24.40 -1.66 -7.07
N PRO A 97 -23.48 -0.82 -7.55
CA PRO A 97 -22.05 -1.08 -7.49
C PRO A 97 -21.57 -1.15 -6.03
N ALA A 98 -20.79 -2.17 -5.70
CA ALA A 98 -20.15 -2.29 -4.41
C ALA A 98 -19.24 -1.09 -4.13
N ARG A 99 -19.36 -0.50 -2.94
CA ARG A 99 -18.47 0.58 -2.52
C ARG A 99 -17.10 0.03 -2.16
N LYS A 100 -16.05 0.78 -2.51
CA LYS A 100 -14.70 0.50 -2.04
C LYS A 100 -14.64 0.80 -0.54
N GLU A 101 -14.35 -0.22 0.25
CA GLU A 101 -14.12 -0.05 1.67
C GLU A 101 -12.75 0.60 1.91
N VAL A 102 -12.71 1.59 2.78
CA VAL A 102 -11.48 2.18 3.30
C VAL A 102 -11.22 1.60 4.67
N TYR A 103 -10.00 1.17 4.91
CA TYR A 103 -9.59 0.58 6.18
C TYR A 103 -8.62 1.52 6.87
N ASP A 104 -9.06 2.07 8.00
CA ASP A 104 -8.20 2.91 8.81
C ASP A 104 -7.29 2.06 9.70
N ILE A 105 -6.17 2.66 10.09
CA ILE A 105 -5.35 2.15 11.18
C ILE A 105 -5.86 2.81 12.45
N PRO A 106 -6.38 2.04 13.42
CA PRO A 106 -6.94 2.62 14.64
C PRO A 106 -5.92 3.49 15.37
N GLN A 107 -6.33 4.71 15.72
CA GLN A 107 -5.55 5.58 16.60
C GLN A 107 -5.44 4.96 17.98
N ARG A 108 -4.33 5.22 18.66
CA ARG A 108 -4.00 4.59 19.95
C ARG A 108 -3.47 5.62 20.93
N ASP A 109 -3.95 5.53 22.15
CA ASP A 109 -3.52 6.39 23.26
C ASP A 109 -2.23 5.89 23.92
N LYS A 110 -1.86 4.63 23.67
CA LYS A 110 -0.69 4.00 24.30
C LYS A 110 0.28 3.46 23.26
N PRO A 111 1.59 3.58 23.51
CA PRO A 111 2.61 2.95 22.66
C PRO A 111 2.44 1.44 22.61
N ARG A 112 2.71 0.86 21.44
CA ARG A 112 2.89 -0.58 21.29
C ARG A 112 4.35 -0.92 21.04
N TYR A 113 4.72 -2.07 21.51
CA TYR A 113 6.05 -2.62 21.34
C TYR A 113 5.94 -3.95 20.57
N GLY A 114 6.78 -4.16 19.61
CA GLY A 114 6.92 -5.41 18.90
C GLY A 114 8.38 -5.81 18.82
N LEU A 115 8.66 -7.06 19.11
CA LEU A 115 9.96 -7.68 18.84
C LEU A 115 9.77 -8.70 17.72
N VAL A 116 10.49 -8.49 16.63
CA VAL A 116 10.45 -9.37 15.46
C VAL A 116 11.85 -9.92 15.24
N THR A 117 11.95 -11.23 15.12
CA THR A 117 13.21 -11.93 14.90
C THR A 117 13.11 -12.88 13.72
N ASP A 118 14.26 -13.10 13.06
CA ASP A 118 14.42 -14.12 12.03
C ASP A 118 15.84 -14.69 12.13
N PRO A 119 16.02 -16.03 12.06
CA PRO A 119 17.31 -16.66 12.26
C PRO A 119 18.36 -16.29 11.21
N GLU A 120 17.97 -15.83 10.05
CA GLU A 120 18.87 -15.44 8.97
C GLU A 120 19.29 -13.97 9.04
N THR A 121 18.65 -13.15 9.90
CA THR A 121 19.03 -11.73 10.02
C THR A 121 20.23 -11.57 10.93
N LYS A 122 21.18 -10.71 10.50
CA LYS A 122 22.35 -10.33 11.30
C LYS A 122 22.29 -8.89 11.78
N ALA A 123 21.30 -8.14 11.33
CA ALA A 123 21.14 -6.75 11.66
C ALA A 123 20.13 -6.56 12.80
N VAL A 124 20.38 -5.59 13.66
CA VAL A 124 19.43 -5.10 14.65
C VAL A 124 18.95 -3.73 14.18
N ALA A 125 17.65 -3.53 14.16
CA ALA A 125 17.05 -2.25 13.82
C ALA A 125 15.97 -1.89 14.85
N VAL A 126 15.87 -0.62 15.17
CA VAL A 126 14.78 -0.05 15.97
C VAL A 126 13.96 0.85 15.07
N LYS A 127 12.66 0.64 15.03
CA LYS A 127 11.72 1.43 14.25
C LYS A 127 10.75 2.14 15.18
N LEU A 128 10.71 3.46 15.10
CA LEU A 128 9.74 4.30 15.79
C LEU A 128 8.71 4.78 14.80
N ILE A 129 7.44 4.51 15.07
CA ILE A 129 6.34 4.83 14.16
C ILE A 129 5.36 5.76 14.87
N PHE A 130 5.15 6.93 14.29
CA PHE A 130 4.16 7.89 14.74
C PHE A 130 3.02 7.93 13.72
N TYR A 131 1.87 7.40 14.09
CA TYR A 131 0.70 7.43 13.23
C TYR A 131 0.10 8.83 13.21
N GLN A 132 -0.26 9.27 12.03
CA GLN A 132 -1.00 10.51 11.81
C GLN A 132 -2.38 10.14 11.26
N PRO A 133 -3.43 10.88 11.61
CA PRO A 133 -4.71 10.75 10.95
C PRO A 133 -4.54 10.90 9.43
N TYR A 134 -5.11 10.00 8.67
CA TYR A 134 -5.09 10.12 7.21
C TYR A 134 -6.17 11.13 6.80
N PRO A 135 -5.83 12.22 6.12
CA PRO A 135 -6.81 13.22 5.75
C PRO A 135 -7.82 12.65 4.75
N SER A 136 -9.05 13.12 4.83
CA SER A 136 -10.10 12.76 3.88
C SER A 136 -9.72 13.13 2.44
N GLU A 137 -10.45 12.60 1.46
CA GLU A 137 -10.19 12.91 0.05
C GLU A 137 -10.39 14.40 -0.25
N GLU A 138 -11.39 15.02 0.38
CA GLU A 138 -11.68 16.45 0.26
C GLU A 138 -10.55 17.30 0.87
N GLU A 139 -10.08 16.96 2.06
CA GLU A 139 -8.96 17.65 2.71
C GLU A 139 -7.69 17.58 1.87
N ARG A 140 -7.37 16.41 1.28
CA ARG A 140 -6.18 16.22 0.44
C ARG A 140 -6.19 17.08 -0.84
N ALA A 141 -7.35 17.44 -1.34
CA ALA A 141 -7.52 18.29 -2.51
C ALA A 141 -7.32 19.80 -2.22
N THR A 142 -6.86 20.16 -1.03
CA THR A 142 -6.71 21.56 -0.61
C THR A 142 -5.24 22.02 -0.62
N VAL A 143 -5.07 23.35 -0.77
CA VAL A 143 -3.74 23.98 -0.59
C VAL A 143 -3.22 23.79 0.83
N GLY A 144 -4.14 23.72 1.83
CA GLY A 144 -3.80 23.42 3.23
C GLY A 144 -3.08 22.08 3.36
N ALA A 145 -3.59 21.03 2.75
CA ALA A 145 -2.95 19.71 2.77
C ALA A 145 -1.57 19.72 2.14
N VAL A 146 -1.36 20.42 1.03
CA VAL A 146 -0.03 20.57 0.40
C VAL A 146 0.94 21.30 1.33
N ARG A 147 0.50 22.36 2.01
CA ARG A 147 1.29 23.10 2.99
C ARG A 147 1.71 22.21 4.16
N ASP A 148 0.79 21.41 4.70
CA ASP A 148 1.06 20.52 5.83
C ASP A 148 2.01 19.38 5.43
N GLU A 149 1.87 18.86 4.21
CA GLU A 149 2.80 17.89 3.66
C GLU A 149 4.21 18.45 3.49
N LEU A 150 4.33 19.67 2.98
CA LEU A 150 5.63 20.35 2.84
C LEU A 150 6.27 20.61 4.21
N ALA A 151 5.51 21.09 5.19
CA ALA A 151 6.01 21.31 6.55
C ALA A 151 6.53 20.01 7.17
N ARG A 152 5.81 18.90 6.97
CA ARG A 152 6.23 17.57 7.42
C ARG A 152 7.51 17.10 6.73
N LYS A 153 7.62 17.29 5.43
CA LYS A 153 8.84 16.96 4.67
C LYS A 153 10.05 17.73 5.18
N VAL A 154 9.91 19.04 5.39
CA VAL A 154 10.99 19.88 5.95
C VAL A 154 11.37 19.40 7.36
N PHE A 155 10.40 19.13 8.21
CA PHE A 155 10.67 18.58 9.56
C PHE A 155 11.43 17.26 9.51
N LEU A 156 11.05 16.35 8.63
CA LEU A 156 11.72 15.05 8.49
C LEU A 156 13.17 15.22 7.99
N GLU A 157 13.42 16.13 7.06
CA GLU A 157 14.80 16.41 6.60
C GLU A 157 15.65 17.03 7.70
N MET A 158 15.10 17.94 8.50
CA MET A 158 15.80 18.48 9.67
C MET A 158 16.11 17.41 10.72
N ALA A 159 15.14 16.52 10.98
CA ALA A 159 15.32 15.41 11.92
C ALA A 159 16.40 14.43 11.44
N ARG A 160 16.38 14.08 10.15
CA ARG A 160 17.41 13.23 9.52
C ARG A 160 18.79 13.85 9.60
N ALA A 161 18.93 15.14 9.29
CA ALA A 161 20.20 15.85 9.40
C ALA A 161 20.75 15.80 10.85
N ARG A 162 19.91 16.04 11.84
CA ARG A 162 20.30 15.94 13.25
C ARG A 162 20.71 14.55 13.69
N LEU A 163 20.00 13.52 13.22
CA LEU A 163 20.37 12.14 13.49
C LEU A 163 21.71 11.78 12.86
N ALA A 164 21.95 12.20 11.62
CA ALA A 164 23.23 12.01 10.93
C ALA A 164 24.41 12.74 11.60
N GLU A 165 24.17 13.90 12.22
CA GLU A 165 25.16 14.59 13.03
C GLU A 165 25.44 13.83 14.33
N ALA A 166 24.40 13.33 14.99
CA ALA A 166 24.52 12.57 16.22
C ALA A 166 25.24 11.22 16.01
N GLU A 167 25.04 10.57 14.84
CA GLU A 167 25.74 9.35 14.45
C GLU A 167 27.27 9.52 14.36
N LYS A 168 27.73 10.70 14.00
CA LYS A 168 29.17 11.02 13.87
C LYS A 168 29.89 11.18 15.22
N ARG A 169 29.17 11.24 16.33
CA ARG A 169 29.76 11.40 17.66
C ARG A 169 30.52 10.14 18.05
N PRO A 170 31.65 10.28 18.80
CA PRO A 170 32.42 9.12 19.25
C PRO A 170 31.64 8.18 20.18
N ASP A 171 30.61 8.70 20.88
CA ASP A 171 29.74 7.99 21.81
C ASP A 171 28.38 7.58 21.19
N ALA A 172 28.24 7.67 19.89
CA ALA A 172 27.00 7.29 19.21
C ALA A 172 26.65 5.81 19.47
N ARG A 173 25.41 5.59 19.92
CA ARG A 173 24.90 4.24 20.24
C ARG A 173 24.14 3.59 19.09
N TYR A 174 24.09 4.25 17.94
CA TYR A 174 23.43 3.77 16.71
C TYR A 174 24.21 4.22 15.48
N LYS A 175 24.03 3.50 14.41
CA LYS A 175 24.58 3.75 13.08
C LYS A 175 23.52 3.61 12.02
#